data_448ef1e64f5b4ddfd40a12f14cd24709
#
_entry.id   448ef1e64f5b4ddfd40a12f14cd24709
#
_cell.length_a   1.000
_cell.length_b   1.000
_cell.length_c   1.000
_cell.angle_alpha   90.00
_cell.angle_beta   90.00
_cell.angle_gamma   90.00
#
_symmetry.space_group_name_H-M   'P 1'
#
loop_
_entity.id
_entity.type
_entity.pdbx_description
1 polymer ?
#
loop_
_entity_poly.entity_id
_entity_poly.type
_entity_poly.pdbx_seq_one_letter_code
_entity_poly.pdbx_strand_id
1 'polypeptide(L)' 'MKAINNNVVLKKVKQNQTTSGIIMNEVQQNIGEVVFYDETLTNIKEGNIVYYDPSKIFHLNYKGQNYIVCNISDILCILE' A
#
# COMPACT_ATOMS: atom_id res chain seq x y z
N MET A 1 -7.13 -13.65 -4.97
CA MET A 1 -6.29 -13.47 -3.77
C MET A 1 -7.12 -12.93 -2.62
N LYS A 2 -6.82 -13.32 -1.43
CA LYS A 2 -7.60 -12.92 -0.30
C LYS A 2 -6.68 -12.69 0.89
N ALA A 3 -6.81 -11.56 1.54
CA ALA A 3 -6.00 -11.25 2.71
C ALA A 3 -6.68 -11.78 3.97
N ILE A 4 -5.90 -12.30 4.90
CA ILE A 4 -6.39 -12.84 6.15
C ILE A 4 -5.53 -12.31 7.28
N ASN A 5 -5.92 -12.57 8.50
CA ASN A 5 -5.14 -12.20 9.70
C ASN A 5 -4.89 -10.69 9.79
N ASN A 6 -5.88 -9.91 9.41
CA ASN A 6 -5.80 -8.44 9.46
C ASN A 6 -4.73 -7.88 8.54
N ASN A 7 -4.40 -8.62 7.49
CA ASN A 7 -3.40 -8.17 6.55
C ASN A 7 -4.04 -7.36 5.42
N VAL A 8 -3.23 -6.57 4.78
CA VAL A 8 -3.65 -5.71 3.69
C VAL A 8 -2.66 -5.92 2.56
N VAL A 9 -3.15 -6.05 1.35
CA VAL A 9 -2.31 -6.20 0.16
C VAL A 9 -2.37 -4.90 -0.63
N LEU A 10 -1.21 -4.36 -0.91
CA LEU A 10 -1.08 -3.08 -1.57
C LEU A 10 -0.32 -3.24 -2.87
N LYS A 11 -0.52 -2.29 -3.78
CA LYS A 11 0.37 -2.20 -4.92
C LYS A 11 0.99 -0.81 -4.91
N LYS A 12 2.16 -0.68 -5.53
CA LYS A 12 2.85 0.57 -5.53
C LYS A 12 2.09 1.60 -6.29
N VAL A 13 2.00 2.79 -5.73
CA VAL A 13 1.37 3.91 -6.38
C VAL A 13 2.42 4.59 -7.24
N LYS A 14 2.09 4.83 -8.57
CA LYS A 14 2.96 5.49 -9.40
C LYS A 14 2.89 6.91 -9.10
N GLN A 15 3.93 7.55 -8.90
CA GLN A 15 3.88 8.83 -8.60
C GLN A 15 3.93 9.65 -9.65
N ASN A 16 3.49 10.11 -10.26
CA ASN A 16 3.56 10.81 -11.42
C ASN A 16 3.72 12.04 -11.28
N GLN A 17 3.84 12.58 -11.18
CA GLN A 17 3.83 13.56 -11.23
C GLN A 17 3.94 14.36 -11.69
N THR A 18 4.03 15.01 -11.80
CA THR A 18 4.00 15.68 -12.23
C THR A 18 4.21 16.56 -12.34
N THR A 19 4.27 17.01 -12.37
CA THR A 19 4.23 18.01 -12.64
C THR A 19 5.18 18.71 -12.18
N SER A 20 5.47 19.18 -11.82
CA SER A 20 6.30 19.89 -11.42
C SER A 20 7.37 19.34 -11.07
N GLY A 21 7.54 18.71 -11.27
CA GLY A 21 8.53 18.12 -11.08
C GLY A 21 9.37 18.14 -10.03
N ILE A 22 9.47 18.36 -9.49
CA ILE A 22 10.15 18.45 -8.63
C ILE A 22 10.35 17.59 -7.82
N ILE A 23 10.25 17.36 -7.53
CA ILE A 23 10.38 16.69 -6.86
C ILE A 23 10.94 15.87 -6.54
N MET A 24 11.19 15.63 -6.40
CA MET A 24 11.55 14.94 -6.13
C MET A 24 11.99 14.23 -5.46
N ASN A 25 12.30 14.15 -5.19
CA ASN A 25 12.72 13.50 -4.60
C ASN A 25 12.50 12.85 -3.74
N GLU A 26 12.03 12.79 -3.42
CA GLU A 26 11.79 12.22 -2.67
C GLU A 26 11.45 11.32 -2.48
N VAL A 27 11.29 11.29 -2.46
CA VAL A 27 10.98 10.61 -2.26
C VAL A 27 10.63 9.47 -2.06
N GLN A 28 10.74 8.75 -1.97
CA GLN A 28 10.37 7.69 -1.84
C GLN A 28 9.47 7.52 -0.87
N GLN A 29 8.42 7.68 -1.05
CA GLN A 29 7.43 7.56 -0.11
C GLN A 29 6.98 6.14 -0.02
N ASN A 30 6.56 5.69 1.15
CA ASN A 30 6.10 4.33 1.34
C ASN A 30 4.58 4.35 1.27
N ILE A 31 4.10 4.55 0.07
CA ILE A 31 2.68 4.74 -0.19
C ILE A 31 2.20 3.62 -1.10
N GLY A 32 1.09 3.04 -0.78
CA GLY A 32 0.50 2.00 -1.60
C GLY A 32 -1.00 2.16 -1.72
N GLU A 33 -1.54 1.52 -2.74
CA GLU A 33 -2.98 1.52 -2.95
C GLU A 33 -3.51 0.16 -2.50
N VAL A 34 -4.53 0.14 -1.67
CA VAL A 34 -5.12 -1.09 -1.16
C VAL A 34 -5.84 -1.79 -2.29
N VAL A 35 -5.45 -3.03 -2.57
CA VAL A 35 -6.10 -3.83 -3.60
C VAL A 35 -6.84 -5.01 -3.00
N PHE A 36 -6.39 -5.54 -1.87
CA PHE A 36 -7.10 -6.57 -1.14
C PHE A 36 -6.90 -6.31 0.35
N TYR A 37 -7.84 -6.71 1.16
CA TYR A 37 -7.73 -6.56 2.61
C TYR A 37 -8.61 -7.59 3.30
N ASP A 38 -8.33 -7.84 4.56
CA ASP A 38 -9.09 -8.78 5.35
C ASP A 38 -10.49 -8.20 5.55
N GLU A 39 -11.51 -8.97 5.24
CA GLU A 39 -12.88 -8.53 5.32
C GLU A 39 -13.32 -8.10 6.70
N THR A 40 -12.61 -8.49 7.73
CA THR A 40 -12.97 -8.09 9.08
C THR A 40 -12.54 -6.66 9.40
N LEU A 41 -11.72 -6.06 8.52
CA LEU A 41 -11.30 -4.69 8.73
C LEU A 41 -12.38 -3.74 8.26
N THR A 42 -12.75 -2.80 9.11
CA THR A 42 -13.86 -1.89 8.81
C THR A 42 -13.38 -0.49 8.48
N ASN A 43 -12.13 -0.20 8.77
CA ASN A 43 -11.62 1.16 8.58
C ASN A 43 -10.72 1.28 7.35
N ILE A 44 -10.70 0.30 6.48
CA ILE A 44 -9.91 0.35 5.28
C ILE A 44 -10.74 -0.24 4.14
N LYS A 45 -10.53 0.23 2.93
CA LYS A 45 -11.26 -0.23 1.77
C LYS A 45 -10.38 -0.30 0.56
N GLU A 46 -10.78 -1.07 -0.42
CA GLU A 46 -10.10 -1.16 -1.69
C GLU A 46 -10.03 0.24 -2.32
N GLY A 47 -8.89 0.59 -2.83
CA GLY A 47 -8.70 1.90 -3.44
C GLY A 47 -8.14 2.96 -2.51
N ASN A 48 -8.12 2.68 -1.21
CA ASN A 48 -7.51 3.65 -0.29
C ASN A 48 -6.03 3.78 -0.59
N ILE A 49 -5.52 4.98 -0.44
CA ILE A 49 -4.09 5.24 -0.56
C ILE A 49 -3.57 5.36 0.86
N VAL A 50 -2.60 4.54 1.20
CA VAL A 50 -2.11 4.45 2.58
C VAL A 50 -0.61 4.63 2.65
N TYR A 51 -0.16 5.06 3.82
CA TYR A 51 1.26 5.21 4.11
C TYR A 51 1.61 4.11 5.11
N TYR A 52 2.61 3.31 4.79
CA TYR A 52 2.94 2.14 5.61
C TYR A 52 4.37 2.19 6.13
N ASP A 53 4.65 1.34 7.11
CA ASP A 53 5.98 1.22 7.70
C ASP A 53 6.81 0.29 6.81
N PRO A 54 7.83 0.78 6.14
CA PRO A 54 8.58 -0.04 5.19
C PRO A 54 9.40 -1.16 5.83
N SER A 55 9.59 -1.11 7.12
CA SER A 55 10.37 -2.15 7.78
C SER A 55 9.53 -3.37 8.12
N LYS A 56 8.24 -3.29 7.94
CA LYS A 56 7.35 -4.36 8.33
C LYS A 56 6.48 -4.86 7.19
N ILE A 57 7.01 -4.83 5.99
CA ILE A 57 6.25 -5.27 4.84
C ILE A 57 6.91 -6.49 4.23
N PHE A 58 6.14 -7.20 3.44
CA PHE A 58 6.64 -8.34 2.69
C PHE A 58 6.32 -8.10 1.22
N HIS A 59 7.19 -8.53 0.36
CA HIS A 59 6.99 -8.38 -1.08
C HIS A 59 6.46 -9.69 -1.64
N LEU A 60 5.43 -9.62 -2.43
CA LEU A 60 4.81 -10.78 -3.04
C LEU A 60 4.73 -10.58 -4.55
N ASN A 61 5.22 -11.56 -5.30
CA ASN A 61 5.03 -11.56 -6.73
C ASN A 61 4.03 -12.67 -7.04
N TYR A 62 2.90 -12.32 -7.59
CA TYR A 62 1.84 -13.27 -7.84
C TYR A 62 1.26 -13.02 -9.22
N LYS A 63 1.34 -14.03 -10.06
CA LYS A 63 0.83 -13.95 -11.42
C LYS A 63 1.38 -12.76 -12.20
N GLY A 64 2.65 -12.50 -12.02
CA GLY A 64 3.33 -11.42 -12.74
C GLY A 64 3.14 -10.04 -12.17
N GLN A 65 2.42 -9.92 -11.05
CA GLN A 65 2.21 -8.63 -10.40
C GLN A 65 2.97 -8.58 -9.10
N ASN A 66 3.53 -7.43 -8.80
CA ASN A 66 4.25 -7.23 -7.56
C ASN A 66 3.34 -6.55 -6.55
N TYR A 67 3.22 -7.16 -5.40
CA TYR A 67 2.37 -6.63 -4.34
C TYR A 67 3.19 -6.43 -3.07
N ILE A 68 2.67 -5.64 -2.18
CA ILE A 68 3.23 -5.43 -0.86
C ILE A 68 2.18 -5.92 0.13
N VAL A 69 2.60 -6.75 1.05
CA VAL A 69 1.69 -7.30 2.06
C VAL A 69 2.14 -6.79 3.42
N CYS A 70 1.23 -6.24 4.19
CA CYS A 70 1.53 -5.82 5.55
C CYS A 70 0.29 -5.98 6.41
N ASN A 71 0.48 -5.92 7.71
CA ASN A 71 -0.63 -6.02 8.64
C ASN A 71 -1.25 -4.64 8.81
N ILE A 72 -2.53 -4.60 9.18
CA ILE A 72 -3.21 -3.33 9.36
C ILE A 72 -2.49 -2.46 10.41
N SER A 73 -1.85 -3.08 11.38
CA SER A 73 -1.15 -2.32 12.40
C SER A 73 0.10 -1.62 11.87
N ASP A 74 0.55 -1.99 10.67
CA ASP A 74 1.71 -1.38 10.05
C ASP A 74 1.30 -0.29 9.06
N ILE A 75 0.03 -0.07 8.89
CA ILE A 75 -0.48 1.05 8.10
C ILE A 75 -0.53 2.25 9.03
N LEU A 76 0.20 3.26 8.71
CA LEU A 76 0.35 4.40 9.59
C LEU A 76 -0.74 5.45 9.40
N CYS A 77 -1.18 5.63 8.19
CA CYS A 77 -2.31 6.52 7.95
C CYS A 77 -2.91 6.25 6.58
N ILE A 78 -4.14 6.68 6.42
CA ILE A 78 -4.83 6.59 5.14
C ILE A 78 -4.83 7.99 4.55
N LEU A 79 -4.29 8.12 3.37
CA LEU A 79 -4.13 9.42 2.75
C LEU A 79 -5.34 9.80 1.90
N GLU A 80 -5.98 8.81 1.29
CA GLU A 80 -7.16 9.07 0.47
C GLU A 80 -8.13 7.91 0.48
#